data_fbe474209fac564321a424b19f991f73
#
_entry.id   fbe474209fac564321a424b19f991f73
#
_cell.length_a   1.000
_cell.length_b   1.000
_cell.length_c   1.000
_cell.angle_alpha   90.00
_cell.angle_beta   90.00
_cell.angle_gamma   90.00
#
_symmetry.space_group_name_H-M   'P 1'
#
loop_
_entity.id
_entity.type
_entity.pdbx_description
1 polymer ?
#
loop_
_entity_poly.entity_id
_entity_poly.type
_entity_poly.pdbx_seq_one_letter_code
_entity_poly.pdbx_strand_id
1 'polypeptide(L)' 'MNRIKEVLEQKGIKQIWLADQLGKSYNIVNGYAKNRNQPSLDILFKIAKILDVDVRDLIVSSKNKLK' A
#
# COMPACT_ATOMS: atom_id res chain seq x y z
N MET A 1 4.30 5.59 -7.61
CA MET A 1 2.88 5.32 -7.29
C MET A 1 2.70 3.90 -6.80
N ASN A 2 1.72 3.67 -5.98
CA ASN A 2 1.49 2.37 -5.39
C ASN A 2 0.10 1.84 -5.72
N ARG A 3 -0.11 0.55 -5.46
CA ARG A 3 -1.37 -0.15 -5.67
C ARG A 3 -1.96 -0.66 -4.36
N ILE A 4 -1.66 0.02 -3.27
CA ILE A 4 -2.12 -0.41 -1.95
C ILE A 4 -3.64 -0.49 -1.89
N LYS A 5 -4.34 0.51 -2.43
CA LYS A 5 -5.79 0.53 -2.45
C LYS A 5 -6.37 -0.70 -3.15
N GLU A 6 -5.85 -1.03 -4.32
CA GLU A 6 -6.33 -2.17 -5.09
C GLU A 6 -6.13 -3.48 -4.34
N VAL A 7 -4.97 -3.65 -3.71
CA VAL A 7 -4.67 -4.87 -2.95
C VAL A 7 -5.58 -4.98 -1.74
N LEU A 8 -5.79 -3.87 -1.03
CA LEU A 8 -6.71 -3.86 0.12
C LEU A 8 -8.13 -4.25 -0.32
N GLU A 9 -8.59 -3.69 -1.43
CA GLU A 9 -9.93 -4.00 -1.96
C GLU A 9 -10.04 -5.47 -2.36
N GLN A 10 -9.02 -5.99 -3.04
CA GLN A 10 -9.01 -7.40 -3.46
C GLN A 10 -9.08 -8.35 -2.27
N LYS A 11 -8.43 -7.98 -1.17
CA LYS A 11 -8.40 -8.82 0.03
C LYS A 11 -9.54 -8.54 1.00
N GLY A 12 -10.35 -7.52 0.75
CA GLY A 12 -11.42 -7.12 1.65
C GLY A 12 -10.92 -6.56 2.97
N ILE A 13 -9.75 -5.92 2.96
CA ILE A 13 -9.11 -5.37 4.15
C ILE A 13 -9.33 -3.86 4.20
N LYS A 14 -9.70 -3.36 5.37
CA LYS A 14 -9.95 -1.94 5.57
C LYS A 14 -8.65 -1.20 5.85
N GLN A 15 -8.59 0.06 5.40
CA GLN A 15 -7.41 0.91 5.63
C GLN A 15 -7.16 1.13 7.12
N ILE A 16 -8.21 1.25 7.93
CA ILE A 16 -8.04 1.48 9.36
C ILE A 16 -7.37 0.27 10.04
N TRP A 17 -7.68 -0.94 9.59
CA TRP A 17 -7.02 -2.12 10.10
C TRP A 17 -5.52 -2.10 9.76
N LEU A 18 -5.19 -1.74 8.52
CA LEU A 18 -3.79 -1.65 8.11
C LEU A 18 -3.05 -0.57 8.91
N ALA A 19 -3.70 0.58 9.13
CA ALA A 19 -3.12 1.64 9.94
C ALA A 19 -2.78 1.15 11.36
N ASP A 20 -3.69 0.42 11.96
CA ASP A 20 -3.48 -0.17 13.28
C ASP A 20 -2.27 -1.10 13.28
N GLN A 21 -2.16 -1.96 12.28
CA GLN A 21 -1.05 -2.90 12.16
C GLN A 21 0.29 -2.20 11.98
N LEU A 22 0.28 -1.06 11.29
CA LEU A 22 1.49 -0.28 11.05
C LEU A 22 1.85 0.67 12.20
N GLY A 23 0.95 0.86 13.15
CA GLY A 23 1.13 1.85 14.20
C GLY A 23 1.10 3.28 13.66
N LYS A 24 0.35 3.53 12.58
CA LYS A 24 0.22 4.83 11.94
C LYS A 24 -1.23 5.27 11.95
N SER A 25 -1.45 6.59 11.74
CA SER A 25 -2.81 7.11 11.69
C SER A 25 -3.52 6.66 10.42
N TYR A 26 -4.84 6.61 10.48
CA TYR A 26 -5.68 6.35 9.31
C TYR A 26 -5.39 7.35 8.19
N ASN A 27 -5.21 8.64 8.54
CA ASN A 27 -4.96 9.68 7.54
C ASN A 27 -3.70 9.42 6.73
N ILE A 28 -2.65 8.90 7.38
CA ILE A 28 -1.41 8.57 6.69
C ILE A 28 -1.64 7.41 5.72
N VAL A 29 -2.29 6.35 6.18
CA VAL A 29 -2.56 5.18 5.32
C VAL A 29 -3.51 5.54 4.18
N ASN A 30 -4.51 6.36 4.45
CA ASN A 30 -5.40 6.87 3.42
C ASN A 30 -4.64 7.68 2.37
N GLY A 31 -3.67 8.48 2.80
CA GLY A 31 -2.78 9.20 1.90
C GLY A 31 -1.98 8.26 1.00
N TYR A 32 -1.49 7.15 1.54
CA TYR A 32 -0.82 6.12 0.75
C TYR A 32 -1.78 5.52 -0.28
N ALA A 33 -2.96 5.13 0.15
CA ALA A 33 -3.95 4.50 -0.72
C ALA A 33 -4.38 5.43 -1.87
N LYS A 34 -4.45 6.73 -1.60
CA LYS A 34 -4.82 7.72 -2.61
C LYS A 34 -3.62 8.24 -3.41
N ASN A 35 -2.45 7.73 -3.17
CA ASN A 35 -1.21 8.16 -3.83
C ASN A 35 -0.87 9.64 -3.60
N ARG A 36 -1.37 10.24 -2.53
CA ARG A 36 -0.97 11.59 -2.14
C ARG A 36 0.41 11.59 -1.50
N ASN A 37 0.68 10.55 -0.70
CA ASN A 37 1.97 10.32 -0.07
C ASN A 37 2.42 8.92 -0.43
N GLN A 38 3.71 8.72 -0.56
CA GLN A 38 4.24 7.38 -0.79
C GLN A 38 4.90 6.87 0.49
N PRO A 39 4.68 5.61 0.86
CA PRO A 39 5.40 5.03 1.98
C PRO A 39 6.88 4.93 1.65
N SER A 40 7.73 5.01 2.68
CA SER A 40 9.14 4.67 2.51
C SER A 40 9.25 3.21 2.09
N LEU A 41 10.41 2.84 1.57
CA LEU A 41 10.64 1.45 1.16
C LEU A 41 10.46 0.49 2.34
N ASP A 42 10.96 0.87 3.53
CA ASP A 42 10.78 0.06 4.74
C ASP A 42 9.31 -0.16 5.08
N ILE A 43 8.52 0.89 4.99
CA ILE A 43 7.08 0.80 5.27
C ILE A 43 6.39 -0.04 4.20
N LEU A 44 6.79 0.11 2.95
CA LEU A 44 6.21 -0.66 1.86
C LEU A 44 6.45 -2.17 2.06
N PHE A 45 7.65 -2.56 2.47
CA PHE A 45 7.94 -3.96 2.80
C PHE A 45 7.12 -4.46 3.99
N LYS A 46 6.90 -3.61 5.01
CA LYS A 46 6.04 -3.97 6.12
C LYS A 46 4.60 -4.19 5.68
N ILE A 47 4.09 -3.33 4.81
CA ILE A 47 2.74 -3.48 4.27
C ILE A 47 2.63 -4.81 3.51
N ALA A 48 3.60 -5.10 2.66
CA ALA A 48 3.61 -6.35 1.90
C ALA A 48 3.55 -7.57 2.83
N LYS A 49 4.33 -7.54 3.90
CA LYS A 49 4.34 -8.62 4.88
C LYS A 49 3.00 -8.76 5.60
N ILE A 50 2.43 -7.63 6.03
CA ILE A 50 1.14 -7.62 6.73
C ILE A 50 0.04 -8.16 5.82
N LEU A 51 0.04 -7.77 4.55
CA LEU A 51 -0.97 -8.19 3.58
C LEU A 51 -0.69 -9.54 2.95
N ASP A 52 0.47 -10.12 3.25
CA ASP A 52 0.90 -11.41 2.70
C ASP A 52 0.94 -11.38 1.17
N VAL A 53 1.60 -10.37 0.63
CA VAL A 53 1.81 -10.21 -0.81
C VAL A 53 3.27 -9.90 -1.07
N ASP A 54 3.68 -10.06 -2.32
CA ASP A 54 5.00 -9.61 -2.76
C ASP A 54 5.00 -8.08 -2.83
N VAL A 55 6.11 -7.46 -2.43
CA VAL A 55 6.21 -6.00 -2.48
C VAL A 55 5.97 -5.47 -3.90
N ARG A 56 6.31 -6.27 -4.91
CA ARG A 56 6.07 -5.88 -6.31
C ARG A 56 4.59 -5.74 -6.63
N ASP A 57 3.73 -6.42 -5.91
CA ASP A 57 2.28 -6.30 -6.10
C ASP A 57 1.74 -4.94 -5.64
N LEU A 58 2.53 -4.22 -4.85
CA LEU A 58 2.15 -2.92 -4.32
C LEU A 58 2.68 -1.75 -5.16
N ILE A 59 3.40 -2.03 -6.22
CA ILE A 59 4.09 -1.01 -7.01
C ILE A 59 3.58 -1.05 -8.45
N VAL A 60 3.39 0.15 -9.03
CA VAL A 60 3.05 0.26 -10.44
C VAL A 60 4.33 0.08 -11.26
N SER A 61 4.30 -0.83 -12.21
CA SER A 61 5.46 -1.09 -13.07
C SER A 61 5.73 0.11 -13.98
N SER A 62 6.98 0.58 -14.00
CA SER A 62 7.37 1.67 -14.90
C SER A 62 7.28 1.27 -16.36
N LYS A 63 7.43 -0.01 -16.68
CA LYS A 63 7.29 -0.49 -18.04
C LYS A 63 5.90 -0.26 -18.61
N ASN A 64 4.87 -0.37 -17.78
CA ASN A 64 3.50 -0.16 -18.22
C ASN A 64 3.24 1.28 -18.64
N LYS A 65 4.02 2.20 -18.12
CA LYS A 65 3.89 3.63 -18.42
C LYS A 65 4.55 4.03 -19.72
N LEU A 66 5.44 3.21 -20.22
CA LEU A 66 6.19 3.51 -21.46
C LEU A 66 5.40 3.19 -22.72
N LYS A 67 4.23 2.65 -22.56
CA LYS A 67 3.33 2.37 -23.69
C LYS A 67 2.41 3.57 -24.01
#